data_3f579fc8a73e6b5d3be02ad6a57c8209
#
_entry.id   3f579fc8a73e6b5d3be02ad6a57c8209
#
_cell.length_a   1.000
_cell.length_b   1.000
_cell.length_c   1.000
_cell.angle_alpha   90.00
_cell.angle_beta   90.00
_cell.angle_gamma   90.00
#
_symmetry.space_group_name_H-M   'P 1'
#
loop_
_entity.id
_entity.type
_entity.pdbx_description
1 polymer ?
#
loop_
_entity_poly.entity_id
_entity_poly.type
_entity_poly.pdbx_seq_one_letter_code
_entity_poly.pdbx_strand_id
1 'polypeptide(L)'
;DGSIVRIARSRTEKTTGNGTSEVAWYITSMAPVKENLQKISKTVREHWSVENRLHWLLDMHFSQDRMQADDPVYVTNRSALNKTALAMIEHWRFWLWETKKTPKLLSVRQAMERCEQPRVALECLCCALGLLD
;
A
#
# COMPACT_ATOMS: atom_id res chain seq x y z
N ASP A 1 28.26 7.46 8.92
CA ASP A 1 28.10 6.56 10.08
C ASP A 1 26.69 5.98 10.05
N GLY A 2 26.59 4.66 10.09
CA GLY A 2 25.32 3.94 10.07
C GLY A 2 25.17 3.06 11.32
N SER A 3 23.94 2.71 11.66
CA SER A 3 23.63 1.83 12.79
C SER A 3 22.90 0.58 12.32
N ILE A 4 23.13 -0.53 13.02
CA ILE A 4 22.40 -1.78 12.81
C ILE A 4 21.36 -1.90 13.91
N VAL A 5 20.10 -2.13 13.51
CA VAL A 5 18.99 -2.27 14.43
C VAL A 5 18.42 -3.69 14.34
N ARG A 6 18.31 -4.34 15.48
CA ARG A 6 17.64 -5.64 15.62
C ARG A 6 16.23 -5.43 16.15
N ILE A 7 15.23 -5.86 15.39
CA ILE A 7 13.84 -5.83 15.81
C ILE A 7 13.36 -7.26 16.01
N ALA A 8 12.96 -7.58 17.24
CA ALA A 8 12.30 -8.84 17.57
C ALA A 8 10.79 -8.61 17.59
N ARG A 9 10.05 -9.44 16.85
CA ARG A 9 8.60 -9.41 16.79
C ARG A 9 8.07 -10.72 17.35
N SER A 10 7.15 -10.64 18.29
CA SER A 10 6.41 -11.80 18.79
C SER A 10 4.94 -11.66 18.44
N ARG A 11 4.34 -12.73 17.94
CA ARG A 11 2.91 -12.82 17.65
C ARG A 11 2.36 -14.05 18.38
N THR A 12 1.34 -13.85 19.19
CA THR A 12 0.62 -14.94 19.85
C THR A 12 -0.75 -15.08 19.18
N GLU A 13 -1.04 -16.26 18.70
CA GLU A 13 -2.33 -16.56 18.11
C GLU A 13 -3.40 -16.69 19.20
N LYS A 14 -4.46 -15.90 19.12
CA LYS A 14 -5.48 -15.82 20.17
C LYS A 14 -6.29 -17.10 20.34
N THR A 15 -6.38 -17.92 19.29
CA THR A 15 -7.18 -19.15 19.25
C THR A 15 -6.42 -20.37 19.74
N THR A 16 -5.14 -20.47 19.44
CA THR A 16 -4.31 -21.65 19.74
C THR A 16 -3.30 -21.41 20.86
N GLY A 17 -3.05 -20.14 21.22
CA GLY A 17 -2.01 -19.77 22.18
C GLY A 17 -0.58 -19.93 21.67
N ASN A 18 -0.40 -20.39 20.43
CA ASN A 18 0.93 -20.59 19.85
C ASN A 18 1.61 -19.25 19.58
N GLY A 19 2.82 -19.11 20.07
CA GLY A 19 3.67 -17.93 19.86
C GLY A 19 4.67 -18.16 18.73
N THR A 20 4.73 -17.24 17.78
CA THR A 20 5.81 -17.17 16.79
C THR A 20 6.68 -15.97 17.09
N SER A 21 8.01 -16.15 17.01
CA SER A 21 8.98 -15.08 17.18
C SER A 21 9.82 -14.96 15.90
N GLU A 22 9.93 -13.74 15.41
CA GLU A 22 10.72 -13.40 14.22
C GLU A 22 11.70 -12.30 14.57
N VAL A 23 12.91 -12.37 14.04
CA VAL A 23 13.96 -11.38 14.23
C VAL A 23 14.36 -10.83 12.85
N ALA A 24 14.27 -9.52 12.69
CA ALA A 24 14.73 -8.81 11.50
C ALA A 24 15.84 -7.82 11.85
N TRP A 25 16.78 -7.65 10.93
CA TRP A 25 17.89 -6.73 11.04
C TRP A 25 17.77 -5.63 10.00
N TYR A 26 17.97 -4.39 10.42
CA TYR A 26 17.88 -3.20 9.58
C TYR A 26 19.14 -2.37 9.69
N ILE A 27 19.50 -1.72 8.59
CA ILE A 27 20.56 -0.71 8.55
C ILE A 27 19.90 0.66 8.49
N THR A 28 20.33 1.58 9.31
CA THR A 28 19.83 2.96 9.34
C THR A 28 20.97 3.96 9.44
N SER A 29 20.78 5.15 8.88
CA SER A 29 21.67 6.30 9.07
C SER A 29 21.44 7.05 10.38
N MET A 30 20.42 6.67 11.17
CA MET A 30 20.14 7.30 12.46
C MET A 30 21.13 6.83 13.52
N ALA A 31 21.56 7.76 14.39
CA ALA A 31 22.43 7.45 15.51
C ALA A 31 21.79 6.47 16.50
N PRO A 32 22.55 5.55 17.13
CA PRO A 32 22.04 4.52 18.05
C PRO A 32 21.78 5.08 19.45
N VAL A 33 20.94 6.11 19.54
CA VAL A 33 20.52 6.76 20.81
C VAL A 33 19.07 6.44 21.14
N LYS A 34 18.73 6.48 22.43
CA LYS A 34 17.39 6.10 22.92
C LYS A 34 16.28 6.91 22.29
N GLU A 35 16.52 8.20 22.03
CA GLU A 35 15.55 9.12 21.42
C GLU A 35 15.15 8.68 20.02
N ASN A 36 16.05 8.03 19.29
CA ASN A 36 15.78 7.54 17.93
C ASN A 36 15.06 6.19 17.89
N LEU A 37 15.01 5.42 18.98
CA LEU A 37 14.42 4.08 18.97
C LEU A 37 12.93 4.08 18.59
N GLN A 38 12.15 5.03 19.11
CA GLN A 38 10.74 5.14 18.77
C GLN A 38 10.55 5.52 17.29
N LYS A 39 11.37 6.45 16.79
CA LYS A 39 11.34 6.89 15.40
C LYS A 39 11.71 5.74 14.45
N ILE A 40 12.77 5.01 14.76
CA ILE A 40 13.21 3.84 13.99
C ILE A 40 12.10 2.76 13.98
N SER A 41 11.55 2.43 15.15
CA SER A 41 10.48 1.43 15.26
C SER A 41 9.21 1.85 14.50
N LYS A 42 8.88 3.14 14.51
CA LYS A 42 7.75 3.68 13.74
C LYS A 42 8.02 3.59 12.23
N THR A 43 9.18 4.03 11.77
CA THR A 43 9.58 3.99 10.35
C THR A 43 9.55 2.56 9.80
N VAL A 44 10.09 1.59 10.55
CA VAL A 44 10.07 0.17 10.13
C VAL A 44 8.64 -0.36 10.05
N ARG A 45 7.76 -0.01 11.00
CA ARG A 45 6.34 -0.41 10.94
C ARG A 45 5.59 0.24 9.78
N GLU A 46 5.86 1.50 9.50
CA GLU A 46 5.25 2.22 8.37
C GLU A 46 5.71 1.62 7.04
N HIS A 47 6.99 1.32 6.89
CA HIS A 47 7.52 0.66 5.70
C HIS A 47 6.86 -0.71 5.47
N TRP A 48 6.77 -1.53 6.49
CA TRP A 48 6.07 -2.82 6.45
C TRP A 48 4.57 -2.69 6.15
N SER A 49 3.95 -1.66 6.67
CA SER A 49 2.54 -1.36 6.41
C SER A 49 2.30 -0.99 4.95
N VAL A 50 3.21 -0.21 4.34
CA VAL A 50 3.13 0.14 2.91
C VAL A 50 3.28 -1.11 2.04
N GLU A 51 4.30 -1.92 2.28
CA GLU A 51 4.53 -3.15 1.50
C GLU A 51 3.34 -4.10 1.60
N ASN A 52 2.92 -4.47 2.81
CA ASN A 52 1.82 -5.41 3.00
C ASN A 52 0.50 -4.88 2.44
N ARG A 53 0.19 -3.60 2.66
CA ARG A 53 -1.05 -3.01 2.16
C ARG A 53 -1.04 -2.89 0.65
N LEU A 54 0.07 -2.44 0.05
CA LEU A 54 0.18 -2.29 -1.40
C LEU A 54 0.09 -3.64 -2.09
N HIS A 55 0.87 -4.62 -1.65
CA HIS A 55 0.85 -5.97 -2.21
C HIS A 55 -0.53 -6.61 -2.06
N TRP A 56 -1.12 -6.55 -0.87
CA TRP A 56 -2.47 -7.07 -0.64
C TRP A 56 -3.52 -6.44 -1.56
N LEU A 57 -3.48 -5.12 -1.78
CA LEU A 57 -4.42 -4.43 -2.68
C LEU A 57 -4.20 -4.85 -4.13
N LEU A 58 -2.95 -5.00 -4.56
CA LEU A 58 -2.62 -5.45 -5.92
C LEU A 58 -3.04 -6.90 -6.16
N ASP A 59 -2.86 -7.77 -5.19
CA ASP A 59 -3.25 -9.17 -5.30
C ASP A 59 -4.76 -9.35 -5.26
N MET A 60 -5.43 -8.66 -4.36
CA MET A 60 -6.89 -8.74 -4.19
C MET A 60 -7.68 -8.14 -5.36
N HIS A 61 -7.19 -7.04 -5.94
CA HIS A 61 -7.93 -6.30 -6.96
C HIS A 61 -7.43 -6.52 -8.38
N PHE A 62 -6.13 -6.81 -8.56
CA PHE A 62 -5.52 -6.99 -9.87
C PHE A 62 -4.98 -8.39 -10.09
N SER A 63 -5.13 -9.30 -9.12
CA SER A 63 -4.64 -10.69 -9.17
C SER A 63 -3.18 -10.79 -9.62
N GLN A 64 -2.34 -9.91 -9.07
CA GLN A 64 -0.95 -9.78 -9.50
C GLN A 64 -0.13 -11.03 -9.20
N ASP A 65 -0.42 -11.74 -8.11
CA ASP A 65 0.18 -13.02 -7.71
C ASP A 65 -0.17 -14.18 -8.65
N ARG A 66 -1.28 -14.08 -9.39
CA ARG A 66 -1.76 -15.11 -10.33
C ARG A 66 -1.29 -14.88 -11.76
N MET A 67 -0.44 -13.88 -11.97
CA MET A 67 0.11 -13.61 -13.30
C MET A 67 1.07 -14.72 -13.73
N GLN A 68 0.61 -15.58 -14.61
CA GLN A 68 1.44 -16.55 -15.33
C GLN A 68 1.81 -15.96 -16.69
N ALA A 69 2.96 -15.29 -16.77
CA ALA A 69 3.50 -14.80 -18.02
C ALA A 69 5.01 -15.00 -18.01
N ASP A 70 5.53 -15.59 -19.07
CA ASP A 70 6.96 -15.89 -19.22
C ASP A 70 7.76 -14.67 -19.71
N ASP A 71 7.09 -13.64 -20.22
CA ASP A 71 7.74 -12.42 -20.71
C ASP A 71 7.96 -11.42 -19.56
N PRO A 72 9.22 -11.17 -19.15
CA PRO A 72 9.54 -10.26 -18.06
C PRO A 72 9.16 -8.80 -18.38
N VAL A 73 9.17 -8.38 -19.65
CA VAL A 73 8.77 -7.04 -20.06
C VAL A 73 7.27 -6.85 -19.85
N TYR A 74 6.47 -7.84 -20.27
CA TYR A 74 5.03 -7.82 -20.05
C TYR A 74 4.68 -7.76 -18.55
N VAL A 75 5.32 -8.60 -17.72
CA VAL A 75 5.10 -8.64 -16.26
C VAL A 75 5.42 -7.28 -15.64
N THR A 76 6.55 -6.69 -16.02
CA THR A 76 6.98 -5.39 -15.51
C THR A 76 5.99 -4.27 -15.89
N ASN A 77 5.60 -4.21 -17.16
CA ASN A 77 4.68 -3.20 -17.67
C ASN A 77 3.29 -3.33 -17.03
N ARG A 78 2.78 -4.55 -16.90
CA ARG A 78 1.50 -4.81 -16.23
C ARG A 78 1.53 -4.43 -14.76
N SER A 79 2.62 -4.75 -14.05
CA SER A 79 2.81 -4.34 -12.65
C SER A 79 2.82 -2.83 -12.50
N ALA A 80 3.50 -2.10 -13.41
CA ALA A 80 3.51 -0.65 -13.43
C ALA A 80 2.11 -0.06 -13.67
N LEU A 81 1.37 -0.61 -14.65
CA LEU A 81 0.00 -0.19 -14.93
C LEU A 81 -0.95 -0.43 -13.74
N ASN A 82 -0.87 -1.59 -13.09
CA ASN A 82 -1.69 -1.90 -11.92
C ASN A 82 -1.42 -0.93 -10.76
N LYS A 83 -0.14 -0.62 -10.50
CA LYS A 83 0.26 0.35 -9.47
C LYS A 83 -0.23 1.76 -9.78
N THR A 84 -0.12 2.17 -11.05
CA THR A 84 -0.62 3.47 -11.50
C THR A 84 -2.13 3.55 -11.36
N ALA A 85 -2.87 2.55 -11.81
CA ALA A 85 -4.33 2.50 -11.69
C ALA A 85 -4.78 2.55 -10.22
N LEU A 86 -4.10 1.80 -9.34
CA LEU A 86 -4.39 1.83 -7.91
C LEU A 86 -4.12 3.23 -7.32
N ALA A 87 -3.02 3.87 -7.67
CA ALA A 87 -2.69 5.22 -7.20
C ALA A 87 -3.75 6.25 -7.65
N MET A 88 -4.22 6.16 -8.90
CA MET A 88 -5.28 7.02 -9.42
C MET A 88 -6.61 6.82 -8.67
N ILE A 89 -7.01 5.58 -8.43
CA ILE A 89 -8.22 5.23 -7.68
C ILE A 89 -8.12 5.73 -6.22
N GLU A 90 -6.97 5.54 -5.57
CA GLU A 90 -6.72 6.03 -4.21
C GLU A 90 -6.84 7.57 -4.16
N HIS A 91 -6.22 8.27 -5.09
CA HIS A 91 -6.29 9.74 -5.16
C HIS A 91 -7.73 10.21 -5.37
N TRP A 92 -8.45 9.66 -6.35
CA TRP A 92 -9.83 10.02 -6.67
C TRP A 92 -10.81 9.76 -5.52
N ARG A 93 -10.72 8.64 -4.81
CA ARG A 93 -11.60 8.36 -3.68
C ARG A 93 -11.38 9.31 -2.50
N PHE A 94 -10.13 9.76 -2.27
CA PHE A 94 -9.81 10.79 -1.30
C PHE A 94 -10.40 12.14 -1.71
N TRP A 95 -10.21 12.54 -2.96
CA TRP A 95 -10.80 13.74 -3.53
C TRP A 95 -12.33 13.76 -3.40
N LEU A 96 -13.02 12.67 -3.71
CA LEU A 96 -14.47 12.56 -3.52
C LEU A 96 -14.90 12.78 -2.07
N TRP A 97 -14.12 12.29 -1.14
CA TRP A 97 -14.42 12.45 0.28
C TRP A 97 -14.11 13.87 0.77
N GLU A 98 -12.97 14.44 0.41
CA GLU A 98 -12.58 15.80 0.77
C GLU A 98 -13.53 16.84 0.19
N THR A 99 -13.95 16.67 -1.05
CA THR A 99 -14.93 17.56 -1.73
C THR A 99 -16.38 17.28 -1.32
N LYS A 100 -16.61 16.40 -0.35
CA LYS A 100 -17.95 16.01 0.17
C LYS A 100 -18.89 15.44 -0.89
N LYS A 101 -18.37 14.95 -2.02
CA LYS A 101 -19.13 14.24 -3.05
C LYS A 101 -19.56 12.85 -2.58
N THR A 102 -18.93 12.32 -1.51
CA THR A 102 -19.34 11.12 -0.80
C THR A 102 -19.39 11.37 0.72
N PRO A 103 -20.38 10.81 1.45
CA PRO A 103 -20.53 11.02 2.89
C PRO A 103 -19.42 10.34 3.71
N LYS A 104 -18.75 9.36 3.13
CA LYS A 104 -17.63 8.61 3.73
C LYS A 104 -16.61 8.25 2.67
N LEU A 105 -15.38 7.99 3.12
CA LEU A 105 -14.34 7.48 2.26
C LEU A 105 -14.74 6.11 1.69
N LEU A 106 -14.78 5.99 0.38
CA LEU A 106 -15.07 4.72 -0.31
C LEU A 106 -13.96 3.71 -0.06
N SER A 107 -14.27 2.43 0.00
CA SER A 107 -13.25 1.39 -0.11
C SER A 107 -12.67 1.37 -1.54
N VAL A 108 -11.46 0.81 -1.72
CA VAL A 108 -10.85 0.66 -3.06
C VAL A 108 -11.79 -0.11 -3.99
N ARG A 109 -12.38 -1.20 -3.50
CA ARG A 109 -13.34 -2.01 -4.26
C ARG A 109 -14.54 -1.18 -4.73
N GLN A 110 -15.18 -0.42 -3.85
CA GLN A 110 -16.31 0.43 -4.21
C GLN A 110 -15.93 1.51 -5.24
N ALA A 111 -14.73 2.05 -5.14
CA ALA A 111 -14.22 3.00 -6.13
C ALA A 111 -14.00 2.33 -7.48
N MET A 112 -13.42 1.13 -7.52
CA MET A 112 -13.23 0.35 -8.74
C MET A 112 -14.57 0.00 -9.41
N GLU A 113 -15.56 -0.51 -8.64
CA GLU A 113 -16.91 -0.81 -9.13
C GLU A 113 -17.57 0.42 -9.77
N ARG A 114 -17.36 1.62 -9.22
CA ARG A 114 -17.85 2.86 -9.85
C ARG A 114 -17.13 3.18 -11.16
N CYS A 115 -15.81 2.93 -11.24
CA CYS A 115 -15.00 3.13 -12.43
C CYS A 115 -15.35 2.16 -13.59
N GLU A 116 -16.18 1.15 -13.38
CA GLU A 116 -16.73 0.33 -14.47
C GLU A 116 -17.59 1.16 -15.42
N GLN A 117 -18.14 2.29 -14.95
CA GLN A 117 -18.84 3.23 -15.80
C GLN A 117 -17.82 4.15 -16.51
N PRO A 118 -17.79 4.23 -17.85
CA PRO A 118 -16.78 4.99 -18.59
C PRO A 118 -16.68 6.47 -18.19
N ARG A 119 -17.83 7.10 -17.88
CA ARG A 119 -17.87 8.49 -17.43
C ARG A 119 -17.16 8.69 -16.08
N VAL A 120 -17.34 7.75 -15.16
CA VAL A 120 -16.71 7.78 -13.84
C VAL A 120 -15.22 7.47 -13.94
N ALA A 121 -14.83 6.54 -14.81
CA ALA A 121 -13.42 6.26 -15.10
C ALA A 121 -12.71 7.50 -15.66
N LEU A 122 -13.36 8.25 -16.55
CA LEU A 122 -12.83 9.51 -17.07
C LEU A 122 -12.69 10.56 -15.96
N GLU A 123 -13.67 10.69 -15.07
CA GLU A 123 -13.59 11.58 -13.89
C GLU A 123 -12.40 11.22 -13.01
N CYS A 124 -12.21 9.93 -12.73
CA CYS A 124 -11.07 9.42 -11.96
C CYS A 124 -9.73 9.80 -12.63
N LEU A 125 -9.63 9.62 -13.94
CA LEU A 125 -8.45 10.00 -14.72
C LEU A 125 -8.20 11.52 -14.67
N CYS A 126 -9.22 12.33 -14.90
CA CYS A 126 -9.11 13.79 -14.84
C CYS A 126 -8.69 14.28 -13.46
N CYS A 127 -9.23 13.67 -12.39
CA CYS A 127 -8.82 13.94 -11.02
C CYS A 127 -7.32 13.65 -10.80
N ALA A 128 -6.85 12.48 -11.25
CA ALA A 128 -5.45 12.08 -11.10
C ALA A 128 -4.48 12.97 -11.90
N LEU A 129 -4.95 13.58 -12.97
CA LEU A 129 -4.19 14.54 -13.78
C LEU A 129 -4.28 15.99 -13.27
N GLY A 130 -5.01 16.25 -12.18
CA GLY A 130 -5.22 17.60 -11.64
C GLY A 130 -6.09 18.49 -12.54
N LEU A 131 -6.99 17.89 -13.31
CA LEU A 131 -7.90 18.58 -14.22
C LEU A 131 -9.28 18.85 -13.59
N LEU A 132 -9.51 18.45 -12.36
CA LEU A 132 -10.71 18.71 -11.58
C LEU A 132 -10.37 19.62 -10.40
N ASP A 133 -11.09 20.72 -10.27
CA ASP A 133 -11.04 21.64 -9.12
C ASP A 133 -11.95 21.13 -7.97
#